data_7c26e7dff05e68736a4f180172ae1f9d
#
_entry.id   7c26e7dff05e68736a4f180172ae1f9d
#
_cell.length_a   1.000
_cell.length_b   1.000
_cell.length_c   1.000
_cell.angle_alpha   90.00
_cell.angle_beta   90.00
_cell.angle_gamma   90.00
#
_symmetry.space_group_name_H-M   'P 1'
#
loop_
_entity.id
_entity.type
_entity.pdbx_description
1 polymer ?
#
loop_
_entity_poly.entity_id
_entity_poly.type
_entity_poly.pdbx_seq_one_letter_code
_entity_poly.pdbx_strand_id
1 'polypeptide(L)'
;MGRDVPDRSGAGRTGIARIPGLLHKLAFRFEDGTPIYIETTRPELLAACGALIAHPDDERYKQYFGQYVYSPLFHVKVPILAHKAAEMDKGAGIAMCCTFGDVTDVEWWRDLNLPLRSIIQRNGRIVMDTPDWIEDEEGKRIFQETAGKTTFSARKVIVDELRAAGDLDGEPTPTKRMTNFYEKGDKPLEIVTSRQWYLKNGGTDEKLNAELIARGKELNFHPDFMRVRYENWVHGLNGDWLISRQRFFGVPFPLWYPVKEDGTPDYDHPITPSEDRLPIDPTDDVPEGYTEDQRDVPGGFTAEPDIMDTWATSSLTPQIVTRWEEPGEENQAIFNATFPMDLRPQGQDIIRTWLFSTMDRAHLENKCLPWANTTLSAGSSIRTTRRCRSPRATWSCRTSRSNSSAPTRCVTGPPPHVWAWTPRTTKAR
;
A
#
# COMPACT_ATOMS: atom_id res chain seq x y z
N MET A 1 -39.70 4.92 3.47
CA MET A 1 -38.51 4.83 4.31
C MET A 1 -37.29 5.07 3.45
N GLY A 2 -36.82 6.32 3.41
CA GLY A 2 -35.69 6.72 2.58
C GLY A 2 -34.40 6.10 3.09
N ARG A 3 -33.66 5.46 2.22
CA ARG A 3 -32.27 5.06 2.47
C ARG A 3 -31.45 6.33 2.39
N ASP A 4 -30.87 6.77 3.51
CA ASP A 4 -29.83 7.80 3.51
C ASP A 4 -28.62 7.24 2.77
N VAL A 5 -28.52 7.61 1.49
CA VAL A 5 -27.31 7.44 0.72
C VAL A 5 -26.34 8.50 1.24
N PRO A 6 -25.14 8.17 1.71
CA PRO A 6 -24.19 9.16 2.20
C PRO A 6 -23.90 10.17 1.08
N ASP A 7 -24.04 11.43 1.40
CA ASP A 7 -23.77 12.55 0.49
C ASP A 7 -22.33 12.49 -0.02
N ARG A 8 -22.17 12.20 -1.31
CA ARG A 8 -20.88 12.10 -2.00
C ARG A 8 -20.34 13.44 -2.49
N SER A 9 -21.08 14.54 -2.28
CA SER A 9 -20.73 15.85 -2.84
C SER A 9 -19.59 16.58 -2.10
N GLY A 10 -19.21 16.12 -0.90
CA GLY A 10 -18.15 16.72 -0.07
C GLY A 10 -16.87 15.91 0.10
N ALA A 11 -16.82 14.66 -0.35
CA ALA A 11 -15.66 13.77 -0.14
C ALA A 11 -14.53 14.06 -1.14
N GLY A 12 -13.78 15.11 -0.89
CA GLY A 12 -12.46 15.25 -1.47
C GLY A 12 -11.54 14.12 -0.98
N ARG A 13 -11.24 13.12 -1.82
CA ARG A 13 -9.96 12.42 -1.90
C ARG A 13 -9.58 11.27 -1.00
N THR A 14 -10.31 10.91 0.00
CA THR A 14 -10.12 9.64 0.69
C THR A 14 -11.49 8.99 0.73
N GLY A 15 -11.61 7.77 0.20
CA GLY A 15 -12.84 7.01 0.28
C GLY A 15 -13.17 6.59 1.71
N ILE A 16 -13.04 7.52 2.68
CA ILE A 16 -13.33 7.31 4.10
C ILE A 16 -14.76 7.78 4.37
N ALA A 17 -15.58 6.90 4.89
CA ALA A 17 -16.94 7.22 5.32
C ALA A 17 -17.23 6.68 6.72
N ARG A 18 -18.16 7.34 7.41
CA ARG A 18 -18.72 6.81 8.66
C ARG A 18 -19.82 5.81 8.32
N ILE A 19 -19.64 4.57 8.71
CA ILE A 19 -20.65 3.53 8.54
C ILE A 19 -21.26 3.14 9.89
N PRO A 20 -22.56 2.75 9.92
CA PRO A 20 -23.15 2.15 11.09
C PRO A 20 -22.41 0.87 11.47
N GLY A 21 -22.25 0.63 12.77
CA GLY A 21 -21.66 -0.56 13.33
C GLY A 21 -22.28 -0.88 14.66
N LEU A 22 -21.90 -2.02 15.21
CA LEU A 22 -22.25 -2.44 16.56
C LEU A 22 -20.96 -2.54 17.37
N LEU A 23 -20.96 -2.00 18.57
CA LEU A 23 -19.89 -2.14 19.53
C LEU A 23 -20.21 -3.31 20.44
N HIS A 24 -19.32 -4.29 20.49
CA HIS A 24 -19.46 -5.53 21.26
C HIS A 24 -18.49 -5.46 22.43
N LYS A 25 -18.97 -5.77 23.63
CA LYS A 25 -18.15 -5.86 24.83
C LYS A 25 -17.84 -7.33 25.11
N LEU A 26 -16.55 -7.67 25.09
CA LEU A 26 -16.04 -9.05 25.15
C LEU A 26 -15.24 -9.26 26.43
N ALA A 27 -15.39 -10.45 27.04
CA ALA A 27 -14.64 -10.85 28.22
C ALA A 27 -13.41 -11.68 27.83
N PHE A 28 -12.22 -11.10 27.94
CA PHE A 28 -10.97 -11.88 28.02
C PHE A 28 -10.77 -12.32 29.46
N ARG A 29 -10.06 -13.42 29.69
CA ARG A 29 -9.90 -13.98 31.05
C ARG A 29 -8.45 -14.16 31.42
N PHE A 30 -8.10 -13.78 32.64
CA PHE A 30 -6.84 -14.19 33.26
C PHE A 30 -6.85 -15.70 33.56
N GLU A 31 -5.70 -16.24 33.93
CA GLU A 31 -5.56 -17.67 34.24
C GLU A 31 -6.42 -18.12 35.43
N ASP A 32 -6.71 -17.21 36.36
CA ASP A 32 -7.60 -17.43 37.51
C ASP A 32 -9.09 -17.31 37.15
N GLY A 33 -9.43 -17.06 35.88
CA GLY A 33 -10.79 -16.86 35.40
C GLY A 33 -11.31 -15.42 35.55
N THR A 34 -10.58 -14.51 36.16
CA THR A 34 -10.99 -13.11 36.32
C THR A 34 -11.15 -12.44 34.95
N PRO A 35 -12.30 -11.79 34.66
CA PRO A 35 -12.53 -11.18 33.37
C PRO A 35 -11.87 -9.79 33.27
N ILE A 36 -11.35 -9.47 32.07
CA ILE A 36 -11.04 -8.11 31.62
C ILE A 36 -11.86 -7.85 30.34
N TYR A 37 -12.55 -6.72 30.31
CA TYR A 37 -13.46 -6.41 29.23
C TYR A 37 -12.83 -5.47 28.22
N ILE A 38 -13.00 -5.79 26.93
CA ILE A 38 -12.66 -4.91 25.81
C ILE A 38 -13.90 -4.57 25.01
N GLU A 39 -13.86 -3.51 24.24
CA GLU A 39 -14.93 -3.17 23.30
C GLU A 39 -14.42 -3.15 21.87
N THR A 40 -15.13 -3.80 20.94
CA THR A 40 -14.74 -3.88 19.54
C THR A 40 -15.94 -3.78 18.60
N THR A 41 -15.71 -3.19 17.43
CA THR A 41 -16.65 -3.21 16.31
C THR A 41 -16.38 -4.37 15.33
N ARG A 42 -15.31 -5.15 15.59
CA ARG A 42 -14.83 -6.20 14.69
C ARG A 42 -14.58 -7.54 15.45
N PRO A 43 -15.59 -8.13 16.06
CA PRO A 43 -15.41 -9.40 16.78
C PRO A 43 -14.95 -10.55 15.87
N GLU A 44 -15.17 -10.47 14.55
CA GLU A 44 -14.68 -11.45 13.58
C GLU A 44 -13.15 -11.54 13.51
N LEU A 45 -12.43 -10.56 14.04
CA LEU A 45 -10.96 -10.57 14.09
C LEU A 45 -10.39 -11.18 15.36
N LEU A 46 -11.24 -11.63 16.29
CA LEU A 46 -10.83 -12.16 17.58
C LEU A 46 -9.78 -13.29 17.46
N ALA A 47 -9.91 -14.15 16.45
CA ALA A 47 -8.95 -15.22 16.17
C ALA A 47 -7.54 -14.71 15.83
N ALA A 48 -7.42 -13.46 15.36
CA ALA A 48 -6.14 -12.82 15.02
C ALA A 48 -5.61 -11.93 16.15
N CYS A 49 -6.22 -11.92 17.32
CA CYS A 49 -5.76 -11.10 18.44
C CYS A 49 -4.35 -11.49 18.87
N GLY A 50 -3.41 -10.53 18.82
CA GLY A 50 -2.00 -10.70 19.21
C GLY A 50 -1.65 -10.12 20.57
N ALA A 51 -2.41 -9.11 21.02
CA ALA A 51 -2.22 -8.45 22.30
C ALA A 51 -3.46 -7.64 22.70
N LEU A 52 -3.59 -7.30 23.98
CA LEU A 52 -4.43 -6.21 24.45
C LEU A 52 -3.57 -4.99 24.70
N ILE A 53 -3.99 -3.82 24.21
CA ILE A 53 -3.22 -2.58 24.25
C ILE A 53 -3.99 -1.50 25.01
N ALA A 54 -3.33 -0.87 25.99
CA ALA A 54 -3.87 0.27 26.72
C ALA A 54 -2.82 1.41 26.79
N HIS A 55 -3.29 2.61 27.10
CA HIS A 55 -2.38 3.75 27.27
C HIS A 55 -1.51 3.60 28.53
N PRO A 56 -0.19 3.91 28.51
CA PRO A 56 0.69 3.74 29.67
C PRO A 56 0.29 4.57 30.89
N ASP A 57 -0.44 5.66 30.69
CA ASP A 57 -0.91 6.53 31.77
C ASP A 57 -2.34 6.18 32.25
N ASP A 58 -2.96 5.13 31.72
CA ASP A 58 -4.28 4.69 32.15
C ASP A 58 -4.19 3.86 33.44
N GLU A 59 -4.54 4.48 34.56
CA GLU A 59 -4.46 3.88 35.90
C GLU A 59 -5.28 2.58 36.04
N ARG A 60 -6.32 2.41 35.21
CA ARG A 60 -7.17 1.21 35.23
C ARG A 60 -6.40 -0.05 34.84
N TYR A 61 -5.39 0.09 33.96
CA TYR A 61 -4.70 -1.04 33.34
C TYR A 61 -3.23 -1.16 33.71
N LYS A 62 -2.62 -0.16 34.37
CA LYS A 62 -1.21 -0.17 34.78
C LYS A 62 -0.77 -1.43 35.49
N GLN A 63 -1.60 -1.94 36.38
CA GLN A 63 -1.31 -3.15 37.18
C GLN A 63 -1.28 -4.44 36.34
N TYR A 64 -1.81 -4.42 35.12
CA TYR A 64 -1.91 -5.58 34.25
C TYR A 64 -0.86 -5.63 33.14
N PHE A 65 -0.08 -4.57 32.94
CA PHE A 65 0.96 -4.59 31.91
C PHE A 65 1.99 -5.67 32.15
N GLY A 66 2.28 -6.45 31.09
CA GLY A 66 3.14 -7.62 31.13
C GLY A 66 2.46 -8.91 31.57
N GLN A 67 1.22 -8.87 32.02
CA GLN A 67 0.43 -10.05 32.30
C GLN A 67 -0.20 -10.61 31.03
N TYR A 68 -0.69 -11.83 31.12
CA TYR A 68 -1.34 -12.54 29.99
C TYR A 68 -2.80 -12.82 30.30
N VAL A 69 -3.59 -12.79 29.23
CA VAL A 69 -5.00 -13.18 29.24
C VAL A 69 -5.29 -14.15 28.10
N TYR A 70 -6.40 -14.87 28.20
CA TYR A 70 -6.88 -15.77 27.15
C TYR A 70 -8.04 -15.12 26.40
N SER A 71 -7.99 -15.18 25.07
CA SER A 71 -9.09 -14.70 24.23
C SER A 71 -10.31 -15.57 24.39
N PRO A 72 -11.53 -15.00 24.38
CA PRO A 72 -12.75 -15.81 24.33
C PRO A 72 -12.80 -16.65 23.06
N LEU A 73 -13.52 -17.77 23.09
CA LEU A 73 -13.75 -18.76 22.04
C LEU A 73 -12.48 -19.52 21.57
N PHE A 74 -11.38 -18.82 21.37
CA PHE A 74 -10.16 -19.40 20.77
C PHE A 74 -9.09 -19.77 21.81
N HIS A 75 -9.24 -19.35 23.05
CA HIS A 75 -8.32 -19.57 24.18
C HIS A 75 -6.85 -19.24 23.88
N VAL A 76 -6.62 -18.28 22.97
CA VAL A 76 -5.28 -17.85 22.61
C VAL A 76 -4.72 -16.96 23.70
N LYS A 77 -3.54 -17.31 24.22
CA LYS A 77 -2.82 -16.54 25.23
C LYS A 77 -2.21 -15.29 24.60
N VAL A 78 -2.55 -14.11 25.10
CA VAL A 78 -2.08 -12.81 24.61
C VAL A 78 -1.62 -11.91 25.75
N PRO A 79 -0.56 -11.10 25.56
CA PRO A 79 -0.08 -10.16 26.57
C PRO A 79 -0.95 -8.90 26.63
N ILE A 80 -0.95 -8.26 27.81
CA ILE A 80 -1.45 -6.88 27.99
C ILE A 80 -0.25 -5.94 27.92
N LEU A 81 -0.22 -5.02 26.97
CA LEU A 81 0.89 -4.14 26.68
C LEU A 81 0.49 -2.66 26.70
N ALA A 82 1.48 -1.80 26.94
CA ALA A 82 1.28 -0.36 26.94
C ALA A 82 1.73 0.26 25.61
N HIS A 83 0.91 1.16 25.04
CA HIS A 83 1.32 1.96 23.88
C HIS A 83 0.68 3.35 23.91
N LYS A 84 1.45 4.40 23.60
CA LYS A 84 0.99 5.80 23.66
C LYS A 84 -0.09 6.16 22.64
N ALA A 85 -0.21 5.41 21.56
CA ALA A 85 -1.27 5.61 20.56
C ALA A 85 -2.63 5.00 20.99
N ALA A 86 -2.71 4.31 22.13
CA ALA A 86 -3.99 3.87 22.67
C ALA A 86 -4.77 5.05 23.26
N GLU A 87 -6.07 5.13 22.96
CA GLU A 87 -6.95 6.22 23.38
C GLU A 87 -7.70 5.82 24.67
N MET A 88 -7.42 6.48 25.80
CA MET A 88 -8.04 6.17 27.10
C MET A 88 -9.56 6.36 27.12
N ASP A 89 -10.08 7.26 26.29
CA ASP A 89 -11.48 7.64 26.25
C ASP A 89 -12.31 6.86 25.20
N LYS A 90 -11.64 5.96 24.45
CA LYS A 90 -12.30 5.19 23.41
C LYS A 90 -12.71 3.81 23.90
N GLY A 91 -14.01 3.58 23.93
CA GLY A 91 -14.57 2.33 24.44
C GLY A 91 -14.14 2.05 25.88
N ALA A 92 -13.66 0.84 26.14
CA ALA A 92 -13.13 0.47 27.45
C ALA A 92 -11.79 1.11 27.82
N GLY A 93 -11.10 1.79 26.86
CA GLY A 93 -9.74 2.31 27.04
C GLY A 93 -8.64 1.27 26.86
N ILE A 94 -9.02 0.01 26.65
CA ILE A 94 -8.15 -1.09 26.27
C ILE A 94 -8.73 -1.75 25.00
N ALA A 95 -7.89 -2.03 24.04
CA ALA A 95 -8.29 -2.57 22.74
C ALA A 95 -7.54 -3.85 22.41
N MET A 96 -8.17 -4.76 21.67
CA MET A 96 -7.45 -5.87 21.06
C MET A 96 -6.70 -5.42 19.81
N CYS A 97 -5.44 -5.77 19.71
CA CYS A 97 -4.64 -5.63 18.50
C CYS A 97 -4.74 -6.91 17.67
N CYS A 98 -5.34 -6.80 16.49
CA CYS A 98 -5.56 -7.94 15.59
C CYS A 98 -4.63 -7.88 14.37
N THR A 99 -3.41 -7.41 14.53
CA THR A 99 -2.34 -7.23 13.55
C THR A 99 -2.72 -6.30 12.39
N PHE A 100 -3.84 -6.56 11.70
CA PHE A 100 -4.29 -5.79 10.52
C PHE A 100 -5.78 -5.40 10.61
N GLY A 101 -6.30 -5.17 11.80
CA GLY A 101 -7.67 -4.72 12.01
C GLY A 101 -7.92 -3.31 11.47
N ASP A 102 -6.98 -2.41 11.76
CA ASP A 102 -6.90 -1.05 11.20
C ASP A 102 -5.45 -0.55 11.12
N VAL A 103 -5.25 0.74 10.78
CA VAL A 103 -3.91 1.33 10.66
C VAL A 103 -3.19 1.40 12.01
N THR A 104 -3.93 1.60 13.10
CA THR A 104 -3.37 1.65 14.46
C THR A 104 -2.87 0.27 14.89
N ASP A 105 -3.59 -0.79 14.52
CA ASP A 105 -3.15 -2.18 14.77
C ASP A 105 -1.80 -2.48 14.09
N VAL A 106 -1.60 -1.95 12.87
CA VAL A 106 -0.32 -2.11 12.13
C VAL A 106 0.81 -1.35 12.82
N GLU A 107 0.54 -0.16 13.36
CA GLU A 107 1.51 0.62 14.16
C GLU A 107 1.90 -0.15 15.43
N TRP A 108 0.93 -0.63 16.21
CA TRP A 108 1.16 -1.43 17.41
C TRP A 108 1.92 -2.72 17.11
N TRP A 109 1.55 -3.43 16.05
CA TRP A 109 2.21 -4.65 15.63
C TRP A 109 3.70 -4.42 15.38
N ARG A 110 4.04 -3.37 14.65
CA ARG A 110 5.42 -3.02 14.32
C ARG A 110 6.20 -2.57 15.55
N ASP A 111 5.67 -1.60 16.31
CA ASP A 111 6.37 -0.95 17.40
C ASP A 111 6.57 -1.88 18.62
N LEU A 112 5.64 -2.80 18.83
CA LEU A 112 5.69 -3.80 19.90
C LEU A 112 6.22 -5.17 19.43
N ASN A 113 6.61 -5.28 18.17
CA ASN A 113 7.12 -6.52 17.56
C ASN A 113 6.21 -7.74 17.83
N LEU A 114 4.90 -7.56 17.59
CA LEU A 114 3.89 -8.59 17.84
C LEU A 114 3.96 -9.70 16.78
N PRO A 115 3.45 -10.92 17.07
CA PRO A 115 3.38 -11.98 16.09
C PRO A 115 2.45 -11.60 14.93
N LEU A 116 2.82 -12.02 13.71
CA LEU A 116 2.00 -11.83 12.53
C LEU A 116 0.81 -12.82 12.55
N ARG A 117 -0.40 -12.34 12.75
CA ARG A 117 -1.63 -13.14 12.77
C ARG A 117 -2.62 -12.64 11.73
N SER A 118 -2.48 -13.11 10.50
CA SER A 118 -3.37 -12.74 9.39
C SER A 118 -4.39 -13.83 9.13
N ILE A 119 -5.69 -13.49 9.15
CA ILE A 119 -6.80 -14.40 8.88
C ILE A 119 -7.69 -13.96 7.72
N ILE A 120 -7.36 -12.84 7.07
CA ILE A 120 -8.13 -12.34 5.93
C ILE A 120 -7.29 -12.48 4.66
N GLN A 121 -7.82 -13.18 3.66
CA GLN A 121 -7.23 -13.34 2.34
C GLN A 121 -7.40 -12.07 1.48
N ARG A 122 -6.64 -11.98 0.38
CA ARG A 122 -6.71 -10.86 -0.60
C ARG A 122 -8.12 -10.63 -1.18
N ASN A 123 -8.95 -11.67 -1.23
CA ASN A 123 -10.35 -11.59 -1.66
C ASN A 123 -11.32 -11.09 -0.57
N GLY A 124 -10.82 -10.74 0.62
CA GLY A 124 -11.59 -10.28 1.77
C GLY A 124 -12.36 -11.38 2.52
N ARG A 125 -11.98 -12.65 2.31
CA ARG A 125 -12.56 -13.78 3.03
C ARG A 125 -11.63 -14.30 4.11
N ILE A 126 -12.19 -14.95 5.13
CA ILE A 126 -11.42 -15.65 6.15
C ILE A 126 -10.65 -16.81 5.48
N VAL A 127 -9.40 -17.04 5.89
CA VAL A 127 -8.58 -18.16 5.41
C VAL A 127 -9.28 -19.49 5.62
N MET A 128 -8.95 -20.48 4.78
CA MET A 128 -9.60 -21.81 4.83
C MET A 128 -9.04 -22.68 5.95
N ASP A 129 -7.74 -22.60 6.16
CA ASP A 129 -7.05 -23.43 7.13
C ASP A 129 -7.05 -22.77 8.50
N THR A 130 -7.24 -23.57 9.54
CA THR A 130 -7.14 -23.11 10.92
C THR A 130 -5.71 -22.72 11.24
N PRO A 131 -5.46 -21.49 11.71
CA PRO A 131 -4.12 -21.05 12.08
C PRO A 131 -3.52 -21.90 13.23
N ASP A 132 -2.22 -22.15 13.17
CA ASP A 132 -1.47 -22.99 14.13
C ASP A 132 -1.52 -22.46 15.57
N TRP A 133 -1.72 -21.13 15.76
CA TRP A 133 -1.83 -20.54 17.10
C TRP A 133 -3.18 -20.79 17.79
N ILE A 134 -4.16 -21.39 17.12
CA ILE A 134 -5.41 -21.87 17.71
C ILE A 134 -5.23 -23.35 18.03
N GLU A 135 -4.88 -23.63 19.28
CA GLU A 135 -4.60 -24.99 19.74
C GLU A 135 -5.84 -25.70 20.29
N ASP A 136 -6.77 -24.91 20.84
CA ASP A 136 -8.01 -25.40 21.45
C ASP A 136 -8.95 -26.03 20.42
N GLU A 137 -9.46 -27.25 20.69
CA GLU A 137 -10.30 -28.00 19.76
C GLU A 137 -11.64 -27.30 19.47
N GLU A 138 -12.25 -26.68 20.48
CA GLU A 138 -13.48 -25.91 20.30
C GLU A 138 -13.21 -24.63 19.51
N GLY A 139 -12.08 -23.96 19.76
CA GLY A 139 -11.62 -22.82 18.98
C GLY A 139 -11.38 -23.19 17.51
N LYS A 140 -10.81 -24.37 17.22
CA LYS A 140 -10.64 -24.90 15.87
C LYS A 140 -11.99 -25.12 15.17
N ARG A 141 -12.95 -25.74 15.88
CA ARG A 141 -14.31 -25.95 15.35
C ARG A 141 -14.96 -24.61 14.96
N ILE A 142 -14.94 -23.64 15.87
CA ILE A 142 -15.53 -22.31 15.65
C ILE A 142 -14.83 -21.60 14.47
N PHE A 143 -13.50 -21.70 14.38
CA PHE A 143 -12.74 -21.11 13.27
C PHE A 143 -13.16 -21.71 11.93
N GLN A 144 -13.29 -23.05 11.85
CA GLN A 144 -13.73 -23.74 10.64
C GLN A 144 -15.12 -23.32 10.19
N GLU A 145 -16.01 -22.96 11.11
CA GLU A 145 -17.32 -22.40 10.75
C GLU A 145 -17.21 -21.01 10.12
N THR A 146 -16.13 -20.29 10.35
CA THR A 146 -15.89 -18.99 9.73
C THR A 146 -15.08 -19.08 8.42
N ALA A 147 -14.37 -20.18 8.18
CA ALA A 147 -13.50 -20.40 7.03
C ALA A 147 -14.20 -20.11 5.70
N GLY A 148 -13.52 -19.36 4.81
CA GLY A 148 -14.04 -18.97 3.49
C GLY A 148 -15.20 -17.97 3.50
N LYS A 149 -15.75 -17.60 4.66
CA LYS A 149 -16.81 -16.59 4.77
C LYS A 149 -16.23 -15.17 4.60
N THR A 150 -17.10 -14.25 4.20
CA THR A 150 -16.77 -12.81 4.27
C THR A 150 -16.68 -12.36 5.73
N THR A 151 -15.93 -11.30 6.02
CA THR A 151 -15.83 -10.71 7.37
C THR A 151 -17.23 -10.42 7.98
N PHE A 152 -18.17 -9.98 7.14
CA PHE A 152 -19.55 -9.73 7.57
C PHE A 152 -20.27 -11.02 8.04
N SER A 153 -20.14 -12.10 7.27
CA SER A 153 -20.79 -13.39 7.61
C SER A 153 -20.10 -14.09 8.79
N ALA A 154 -18.76 -14.00 8.86
CA ALA A 154 -17.98 -14.52 9.97
C ALA A 154 -18.33 -13.82 11.29
N ARG A 155 -18.51 -12.48 11.25
CA ARG A 155 -18.92 -11.71 12.44
C ARG A 155 -20.20 -12.27 13.08
N LYS A 156 -21.18 -12.64 12.27
CA LYS A 156 -22.43 -13.20 12.80
C LYS A 156 -22.16 -14.50 13.56
N VAL A 157 -21.37 -15.41 13.00
CA VAL A 157 -21.00 -16.67 13.65
C VAL A 157 -20.29 -16.40 14.98
N ILE A 158 -19.26 -15.54 14.98
CA ILE A 158 -18.50 -15.20 16.19
C ILE A 158 -19.38 -14.57 17.27
N VAL A 159 -20.30 -13.67 16.91
CA VAL A 159 -21.22 -13.05 17.90
C VAL A 159 -22.20 -14.07 18.48
N ASP A 160 -22.70 -14.99 17.66
CA ASP A 160 -23.60 -16.04 18.14
C ASP A 160 -22.89 -17.01 19.10
N GLU A 161 -21.63 -17.39 18.79
CA GLU A 161 -20.80 -18.23 19.67
C GLU A 161 -20.39 -17.50 20.96
N LEU A 162 -20.02 -16.21 20.91
CA LEU A 162 -19.72 -15.40 22.10
C LEU A 162 -20.91 -15.30 23.04
N ARG A 163 -22.13 -15.20 22.48
CA ARG A 163 -23.34 -15.17 23.26
C ARG A 163 -23.61 -16.54 23.93
N ALA A 164 -23.40 -17.63 23.19
CA ALA A 164 -23.57 -18.97 23.69
C ALA A 164 -22.56 -19.32 24.82
N ALA A 165 -21.29 -18.86 24.67
CA ALA A 165 -20.26 -19.04 25.68
C ALA A 165 -20.40 -18.14 26.92
N GLY A 166 -21.25 -17.10 26.86
CA GLY A 166 -21.37 -16.11 27.93
C GLY A 166 -20.25 -15.12 28.04
N ASP A 167 -19.45 -14.96 26.95
CA ASP A 167 -18.32 -14.04 26.86
C ASP A 167 -18.68 -12.70 26.17
N LEU A 168 -19.94 -12.55 25.74
CA LEU A 168 -20.51 -11.29 25.30
C LEU A 168 -21.22 -10.62 26.48
N ASP A 169 -20.69 -9.47 26.94
CA ASP A 169 -21.25 -8.71 28.06
C ASP A 169 -22.32 -7.73 27.57
N GLY A 170 -23.58 -8.08 27.76
CA GLY A 170 -24.73 -7.31 27.33
C GLY A 170 -25.02 -7.35 25.83
N GLU A 171 -26.01 -6.58 25.40
CA GLU A 171 -26.35 -6.46 23.96
C GLU A 171 -25.45 -5.44 23.25
N PRO A 172 -25.00 -5.72 22.00
CA PRO A 172 -24.18 -4.83 21.23
C PRO A 172 -24.84 -3.45 21.03
N THR A 173 -24.08 -2.38 21.26
CA THR A 173 -24.59 -1.01 21.17
C THR A 173 -24.34 -0.39 19.80
N PRO A 174 -25.31 0.37 19.24
CA PRO A 174 -25.11 1.06 17.96
C PRO A 174 -23.98 2.09 18.03
N THR A 175 -23.10 2.07 17.04
CA THR A 175 -21.99 3.01 16.91
C THR A 175 -21.76 3.40 15.46
N LYS A 176 -20.82 4.32 15.22
CA LYS A 176 -20.37 4.71 13.88
C LYS A 176 -18.86 4.60 13.82
N ARG A 177 -18.33 3.84 12.87
CA ARG A 177 -16.89 3.72 12.65
C ARG A 177 -16.46 4.38 11.33
N MET A 178 -15.26 4.93 11.31
CA MET A 178 -14.62 5.37 10.09
C MET A 178 -14.12 4.16 9.32
N THR A 179 -14.39 4.11 8.02
CA THR A 179 -13.99 2.98 7.18
C THR A 179 -13.54 3.48 5.82
N ASN A 180 -12.46 2.93 5.31
CA ASN A 180 -11.98 3.19 3.96
C ASN A 180 -12.82 2.40 2.96
N PHE A 181 -13.15 3.04 1.84
CA PHE A 181 -13.87 2.42 0.74
C PHE A 181 -13.02 2.40 -0.51
N TYR A 182 -13.29 1.41 -1.36
CA TYR A 182 -12.74 1.38 -2.70
C TYR A 182 -13.20 2.61 -3.50
N GLU A 183 -12.26 3.29 -4.16
CA GLU A 183 -12.47 4.60 -4.81
C GLU A 183 -13.65 4.62 -5.81
N LYS A 184 -13.94 3.48 -6.42
CA LYS A 184 -15.02 3.30 -7.42
C LYS A 184 -16.10 2.31 -6.98
N GLY A 185 -16.19 1.97 -5.71
CA GLY A 185 -17.12 0.97 -5.19
C GLY A 185 -17.76 1.34 -3.85
N ASP A 186 -18.75 0.55 -3.45
CA ASP A 186 -19.52 0.73 -2.23
C ASP A 186 -19.14 -0.26 -1.12
N LYS A 187 -18.07 -1.04 -1.33
CA LYS A 187 -17.61 -2.02 -0.35
C LYS A 187 -16.48 -1.43 0.49
N PRO A 188 -16.49 -1.66 1.81
CA PRO A 188 -15.38 -1.29 2.68
C PRO A 188 -14.13 -2.08 2.31
N LEU A 189 -12.96 -1.43 2.46
CA LEU A 189 -11.67 -2.08 2.30
C LEU A 189 -11.30 -2.84 3.57
N GLU A 190 -10.66 -3.98 3.40
CA GLU A 190 -9.95 -4.71 4.44
C GLU A 190 -8.44 -4.47 4.30
N ILE A 191 -7.74 -4.49 5.42
CA ILE A 191 -6.27 -4.51 5.43
C ILE A 191 -5.86 -5.97 5.39
N VAL A 192 -5.04 -6.31 4.40
CA VAL A 192 -4.59 -7.70 4.19
C VAL A 192 -3.08 -7.71 4.00
N THR A 193 -2.45 -8.82 4.41
CA THR A 193 -1.06 -9.08 4.07
C THR A 193 -0.94 -9.50 2.63
N SER A 194 0.08 -9.00 1.97
CA SER A 194 0.49 -9.47 0.66
C SER A 194 1.99 -9.27 0.49
N ARG A 195 2.63 -10.17 -0.25
CA ARG A 195 4.00 -9.94 -0.68
C ARG A 195 4.02 -8.81 -1.69
N GLN A 196 5.01 -7.94 -1.58
CA GLN A 196 5.15 -6.75 -2.42
C GLN A 196 6.61 -6.51 -2.72
N TRP A 197 6.88 -5.88 -3.84
CA TRP A 197 8.21 -5.42 -4.22
C TRP A 197 8.44 -4.00 -3.72
N TYR A 198 9.63 -3.80 -3.13
CA TYR A 198 10.04 -2.51 -2.60
C TYR A 198 11.38 -2.10 -3.18
N LEU A 199 11.55 -0.80 -3.45
CA LEU A 199 12.84 -0.17 -3.69
C LEU A 199 13.26 0.60 -2.44
N LYS A 200 14.54 0.49 -2.09
CA LYS A 200 15.13 1.32 -1.05
C LYS A 200 15.10 2.79 -1.48
N ASN A 201 14.64 3.66 -0.60
CA ASN A 201 14.47 5.09 -0.88
C ASN A 201 14.90 5.99 0.29
N GLY A 202 15.62 5.42 1.25
CA GLY A 202 16.04 6.13 2.46
C GLY A 202 14.97 6.18 3.57
N GLY A 203 13.81 5.51 3.40
CA GLY A 203 12.78 5.46 4.44
C GLY A 203 13.12 4.55 5.62
N THR A 204 13.97 3.55 5.39
CA THR A 204 14.49 2.61 6.41
C THR A 204 16.02 2.67 6.54
N ASP A 205 16.70 3.43 5.70
CA ASP A 205 18.15 3.59 5.65
C ASP A 205 18.53 5.07 5.87
N GLU A 206 18.95 5.39 7.11
CA GLU A 206 19.33 6.77 7.49
C GLU A 206 20.50 7.31 6.66
N LYS A 207 21.44 6.45 6.24
CA LYS A 207 22.56 6.86 5.42
C LYS A 207 22.11 7.28 4.03
N LEU A 208 21.29 6.44 3.38
CA LEU A 208 20.72 6.78 2.07
C LEU A 208 19.82 8.03 2.17
N ASN A 209 19.05 8.18 3.25
CA ASN A 209 18.24 9.38 3.50
C ASN A 209 19.11 10.65 3.52
N ALA A 210 20.22 10.63 4.27
CA ALA A 210 21.16 11.75 4.34
C ALA A 210 21.83 12.05 2.98
N GLU A 211 22.17 11.01 2.21
CA GLU A 211 22.73 11.15 0.86
C GLU A 211 21.72 11.79 -0.10
N LEU A 212 20.45 11.40 -0.06
CA LEU A 212 19.39 11.99 -0.89
C LEU A 212 19.10 13.45 -0.52
N ILE A 213 19.17 13.81 0.77
CA ILE A 213 19.13 15.22 1.21
C ILE A 213 20.30 16.01 0.64
N ALA A 214 21.52 15.45 0.68
CA ALA A 214 22.70 16.10 0.10
C ALA A 214 22.53 16.32 -1.40
N ARG A 215 22.03 15.32 -2.16
CA ARG A 215 21.71 15.45 -3.59
C ARG A 215 20.68 16.56 -3.86
N GLY A 216 19.65 16.68 -2.99
CA GLY A 216 18.67 17.76 -3.08
C GLY A 216 19.28 19.17 -2.93
N LYS A 217 20.41 19.31 -2.20
CA LYS A 217 21.15 20.58 -2.07
C LYS A 217 22.01 20.89 -3.28
N GLU A 218 22.47 19.87 -4.01
CA GLU A 218 23.23 20.04 -5.26
C GLU A 218 22.32 20.45 -6.43
N LEU A 219 21.05 20.07 -6.41
CA LEU A 219 20.07 20.36 -7.46
C LEU A 219 19.62 21.82 -7.41
N ASN A 220 19.67 22.51 -8.55
CA ASN A 220 19.16 23.88 -8.69
C ASN A 220 17.64 23.88 -8.88
N PHE A 221 16.90 24.33 -7.86
CA PHE A 221 15.45 24.47 -7.91
C PHE A 221 15.03 25.85 -8.44
N HIS A 222 14.09 25.89 -9.36
CA HIS A 222 13.48 27.10 -9.89
C HIS A 222 11.95 27.06 -9.72
N PRO A 223 11.36 27.79 -8.73
CA PRO A 223 12.03 28.68 -7.77
C PRO A 223 12.71 27.91 -6.62
N ASP A 224 13.77 28.51 -6.07
CA ASP A 224 14.63 27.88 -5.06
C ASP A 224 13.88 27.39 -3.81
N PHE A 225 12.87 28.12 -3.35
CA PHE A 225 12.08 27.73 -2.17
C PHE A 225 11.37 26.36 -2.29
N MET A 226 11.24 25.81 -3.50
CA MET A 226 10.65 24.50 -3.73
C MET A 226 11.53 23.34 -3.24
N ARG A 227 12.83 23.57 -3.01
CA ARG A 227 13.75 22.61 -2.40
C ARG A 227 13.25 22.14 -1.04
N VAL A 228 12.66 23.03 -0.22
CA VAL A 228 12.11 22.69 1.09
C VAL A 228 11.02 21.62 1.00
N ARG A 229 10.23 21.58 -0.09
CA ARG A 229 9.23 20.52 -0.29
C ARG A 229 9.85 19.16 -0.56
N TYR A 230 10.96 19.14 -1.28
CA TYR A 230 11.72 17.91 -1.50
C TYR A 230 12.36 17.44 -0.19
N GLU A 231 13.05 18.31 0.54
CA GLU A 231 13.68 17.98 1.81
C GLU A 231 12.67 17.47 2.84
N ASN A 232 11.53 18.16 2.99
CA ASN A 232 10.46 17.72 3.89
C ASN A 232 9.88 16.35 3.51
N TRP A 233 9.83 16.03 2.22
CA TRP A 233 9.41 14.71 1.75
C TRP A 233 10.41 13.63 2.15
N VAL A 234 11.70 13.85 1.91
CA VAL A 234 12.76 12.88 2.24
C VAL A 234 12.86 12.68 3.75
N HIS A 235 12.82 13.74 4.55
CA HIS A 235 12.79 13.64 6.02
C HIS A 235 11.55 12.92 6.56
N GLY A 236 10.43 13.02 5.88
CA GLY A 236 9.17 12.39 6.29
C GLY A 236 9.02 10.93 5.82
N LEU A 237 10.01 10.35 5.15
CA LEU A 237 9.96 8.95 4.76
C LEU A 237 10.06 8.05 5.99
N ASN A 238 9.22 7.03 6.03
CA ASN A 238 9.14 6.07 7.15
C ASN A 238 9.09 4.61 6.68
N GLY A 239 9.41 4.35 5.42
CA GLY A 239 9.43 3.02 4.82
C GLY A 239 9.93 3.07 3.39
N ASP A 240 10.30 1.91 2.86
CA ASP A 240 10.77 1.74 1.50
C ASP A 240 9.64 1.96 0.48
N TRP A 241 10.00 2.25 -0.75
CA TRP A 241 9.05 2.54 -1.80
C TRP A 241 8.40 1.29 -2.37
N LEU A 242 7.09 1.10 -2.08
CA LEU A 242 6.27 0.03 -2.65
C LEU A 242 6.05 0.25 -4.15
N ILE A 243 6.63 -0.60 -4.97
CA ILE A 243 6.59 -0.49 -6.44
C ILE A 243 5.68 -1.48 -7.15
N SER A 244 5.24 -2.55 -6.50
CA SER A 244 4.32 -3.51 -7.11
C SER A 244 2.88 -3.01 -7.13
N ARG A 245 2.16 -3.32 -8.21
CA ARG A 245 0.76 -2.93 -8.44
C ARG A 245 -0.03 -4.12 -8.97
N GLN A 246 -1.20 -4.34 -8.40
CA GLN A 246 -2.16 -5.35 -8.82
C GLN A 246 -3.05 -4.77 -9.92
N ARG A 247 -2.49 -4.64 -11.12
CA ARG A 247 -3.15 -4.08 -12.30
C ARG A 247 -2.97 -5.01 -13.49
N PHE A 248 -3.90 -4.95 -14.44
CA PHE A 248 -3.81 -5.76 -15.64
C PHE A 248 -2.77 -5.21 -16.64
N PHE A 249 -2.69 -3.89 -16.78
CA PHE A 249 -1.73 -3.25 -17.68
C PHE A 249 -0.62 -2.51 -16.91
N GLY A 250 0.60 -2.71 -17.35
CA GLY A 250 1.81 -2.05 -16.87
C GLY A 250 3.06 -2.79 -17.35
N VAL A 251 4.22 -2.34 -16.88
CA VAL A 251 5.48 -3.05 -17.10
C VAL A 251 5.57 -4.18 -16.08
N PRO A 252 5.61 -5.46 -16.49
CA PRO A 252 5.70 -6.59 -15.57
C PRO A 252 7.05 -6.64 -14.88
N PHE A 253 7.12 -7.33 -13.73
CA PHE A 253 8.39 -7.78 -13.16
C PHE A 253 8.86 -8.99 -13.94
N PRO A 254 10.04 -8.97 -14.58
CA PRO A 254 10.48 -10.04 -15.46
C PRO A 254 11.03 -11.23 -14.66
N LEU A 255 10.18 -11.89 -13.87
CA LEU A 255 10.61 -13.02 -13.03
C LEU A 255 9.50 -14.01 -12.76
N TRP A 256 9.90 -15.20 -12.32
CA TRP A 256 9.04 -16.31 -11.94
C TRP A 256 9.45 -16.86 -10.58
N TYR A 257 8.65 -17.76 -10.03
CA TYR A 257 8.93 -18.48 -8.79
C TYR A 257 8.80 -19.98 -9.02
N PRO A 258 9.70 -20.80 -8.46
CA PRO A 258 9.48 -22.24 -8.42
C PRO A 258 8.19 -22.58 -7.66
N VAL A 259 7.47 -23.59 -8.11
CA VAL A 259 6.30 -24.12 -7.40
C VAL A 259 6.71 -25.39 -6.65
N LYS A 260 6.54 -25.37 -5.33
CA LYS A 260 6.87 -26.49 -4.45
C LYS A 260 5.93 -27.68 -4.70
N GLU A 261 6.27 -28.84 -4.13
CA GLU A 261 5.45 -30.07 -4.22
C GLU A 261 4.04 -29.90 -3.64
N ASP A 262 3.86 -29.00 -2.67
CA ASP A 262 2.55 -28.65 -2.08
C ASP A 262 1.74 -27.67 -2.94
N GLY A 263 2.25 -27.26 -4.10
CA GLY A 263 1.62 -26.31 -5.01
C GLY A 263 1.82 -24.83 -4.61
N THR A 264 2.60 -24.53 -3.56
CA THR A 264 2.87 -23.15 -3.15
C THR A 264 4.10 -22.58 -3.88
N PRO A 265 4.07 -21.30 -4.30
CA PRO A 265 5.24 -20.65 -4.89
C PRO A 265 6.38 -20.46 -3.87
N ASP A 266 7.62 -20.73 -4.28
CA ASP A 266 8.81 -20.42 -3.50
C ASP A 266 9.27 -19.00 -3.75
N TYR A 267 8.71 -18.06 -3.00
CA TYR A 267 9.01 -16.64 -3.14
C TYR A 267 10.41 -16.23 -2.67
N ASP A 268 11.12 -17.11 -1.96
CA ASP A 268 12.45 -16.79 -1.43
C ASP A 268 13.54 -17.06 -2.48
N HIS A 269 13.20 -17.79 -3.55
CA HIS A 269 14.12 -18.15 -4.64
C HIS A 269 13.54 -17.76 -6.01
N PRO A 270 13.38 -16.46 -6.31
CA PRO A 270 12.86 -16.03 -7.60
C PRO A 270 13.78 -16.42 -8.75
N ILE A 271 13.20 -16.86 -9.86
CA ILE A 271 13.89 -17.17 -11.10
C ILE A 271 13.94 -15.88 -11.93
N THR A 272 15.13 -15.36 -12.18
CA THR A 272 15.34 -14.16 -13.02
C THR A 272 15.89 -14.54 -14.37
N PRO A 273 15.48 -13.88 -15.46
CA PRO A 273 16.10 -14.10 -16.78
C PRO A 273 17.51 -13.53 -16.84
N SER A 274 18.29 -13.99 -17.80
CA SER A 274 19.51 -13.30 -18.21
C SER A 274 19.18 -12.00 -18.96
N GLU A 275 20.08 -11.02 -18.94
CA GLU A 275 19.84 -9.69 -19.53
C GLU A 275 19.58 -9.73 -21.03
N ASP A 276 20.25 -10.64 -21.75
CA ASP A 276 20.09 -10.84 -23.20
C ASP A 276 18.70 -11.35 -23.60
N ARG A 277 17.91 -11.87 -22.65
CA ARG A 277 16.54 -12.31 -22.88
C ARG A 277 15.52 -11.19 -22.69
N LEU A 278 15.90 -10.05 -22.13
CA LEU A 278 14.98 -8.93 -21.94
C LEU A 278 14.63 -8.24 -23.28
N PRO A 279 13.40 -7.73 -23.46
CA PRO A 279 12.29 -7.68 -22.48
C PRO A 279 11.55 -9.02 -22.35
N ILE A 280 11.02 -9.29 -21.15
CA ILE A 280 10.23 -10.49 -20.84
C ILE A 280 8.87 -10.10 -20.26
N ASP A 281 7.82 -10.78 -20.70
CA ASP A 281 6.55 -10.86 -19.98
C ASP A 281 6.43 -12.25 -19.34
N PRO A 282 6.56 -12.37 -18.00
CA PRO A 282 6.57 -13.68 -17.35
C PRO A 282 5.24 -14.43 -17.47
N THR A 283 4.15 -13.75 -17.86
CA THR A 283 2.86 -14.42 -18.10
C THR A 283 2.81 -15.17 -19.42
N ASP A 284 3.58 -14.73 -20.40
CA ASP A 284 3.64 -15.33 -21.75
C ASP A 284 4.95 -16.09 -21.99
N ASP A 285 6.05 -15.67 -21.34
CA ASP A 285 7.37 -16.26 -21.50
C ASP A 285 7.62 -17.37 -20.45
N VAL A 286 8.57 -18.25 -20.75
CA VAL A 286 8.96 -19.41 -19.90
C VAL A 286 10.38 -19.19 -19.38
N PRO A 287 10.68 -19.47 -18.10
CA PRO A 287 12.04 -19.38 -17.57
C PRO A 287 12.95 -20.43 -18.23
N GLU A 288 14.25 -20.16 -18.23
CA GLU A 288 15.23 -21.09 -18.78
C GLU A 288 15.22 -22.42 -18.02
N GLY A 289 15.25 -23.52 -18.76
CA GLY A 289 15.20 -24.86 -18.20
C GLY A 289 13.81 -25.41 -17.92
N TYR A 290 12.75 -24.62 -18.18
CA TYR A 290 11.36 -25.04 -18.03
C TYR A 290 10.64 -25.08 -19.38
N THR A 291 9.49 -25.74 -19.39
CA THR A 291 8.56 -25.82 -20.54
C THR A 291 7.19 -25.30 -20.13
N GLU A 292 6.36 -24.91 -21.10
CA GLU A 292 5.04 -24.29 -20.83
C GLU A 292 4.08 -25.17 -20.03
N ASP A 293 4.18 -26.49 -20.18
CA ASP A 293 3.38 -27.47 -19.43
C ASP A 293 3.74 -27.55 -17.95
N GLN A 294 4.85 -26.94 -17.55
CA GLN A 294 5.27 -26.81 -16.14
C GLN A 294 4.76 -25.54 -15.47
N ARG A 295 4.01 -24.71 -16.17
CA ARG A 295 3.42 -23.48 -15.60
C ARG A 295 2.32 -23.82 -14.59
N ASP A 296 2.41 -23.22 -13.40
CA ASP A 296 1.43 -23.32 -12.30
C ASP A 296 1.17 -24.76 -11.79
N VAL A 297 2.14 -25.66 -11.96
CA VAL A 297 2.05 -27.02 -11.43
C VAL A 297 3.18 -27.30 -10.41
N PRO A 298 2.97 -28.22 -9.46
CA PRO A 298 4.02 -28.64 -8.52
C PRO A 298 5.29 -29.09 -9.23
N GLY A 299 6.46 -28.65 -8.74
CA GLY A 299 7.76 -28.89 -9.38
C GLY A 299 8.03 -28.03 -10.62
N GLY A 300 7.11 -27.18 -11.02
CA GLY A 300 7.25 -26.25 -12.12
C GLY A 300 7.52 -24.81 -11.65
N PHE A 301 6.90 -23.84 -12.33
CA PHE A 301 7.07 -22.42 -12.05
C PHE A 301 5.76 -21.67 -12.14
N THR A 302 5.71 -20.48 -11.52
CA THR A 302 4.60 -19.51 -11.67
C THR A 302 5.15 -18.12 -11.93
N ALA A 303 4.44 -17.31 -12.71
CA ALA A 303 4.82 -15.94 -13.03
C ALA A 303 4.59 -15.00 -11.84
N GLU A 304 5.40 -13.92 -11.73
CA GLU A 304 5.04 -12.77 -10.89
C GLU A 304 3.80 -12.07 -11.47
N PRO A 305 2.69 -12.02 -10.74
CA PRO A 305 1.44 -11.47 -11.27
C PRO A 305 1.36 -9.94 -11.20
N ASP A 306 2.22 -9.30 -10.41
CA ASP A 306 2.20 -7.86 -10.21
C ASP A 306 2.97 -7.13 -11.31
N ILE A 307 2.59 -5.88 -11.54
CA ILE A 307 3.29 -4.97 -12.46
C ILE A 307 3.96 -3.84 -11.69
N MET A 308 4.92 -3.18 -12.32
CA MET A 308 5.63 -2.06 -11.71
C MET A 308 4.74 -0.80 -11.63
N ASP A 309 4.90 -0.03 -10.57
CA ASP A 309 4.42 1.34 -10.47
C ASP A 309 4.94 2.15 -11.66
N THR A 310 4.06 2.93 -12.28
CA THR A 310 4.43 3.80 -13.41
C THR A 310 5.52 4.82 -13.02
N TRP A 311 5.59 5.22 -11.75
CA TRP A 311 6.66 6.10 -11.27
C TRP A 311 8.01 5.36 -11.18
N ALA A 312 8.02 4.05 -10.93
CA ALA A 312 9.24 3.24 -10.97
C ALA A 312 9.82 3.19 -12.40
N THR A 313 8.98 2.91 -13.39
CA THR A 313 9.41 2.89 -14.80
C THR A 313 9.78 4.28 -15.30
N SER A 314 9.01 5.33 -14.96
CA SER A 314 9.29 6.71 -15.37
C SER A 314 10.51 7.32 -14.66
N SER A 315 10.95 6.77 -13.54
CA SER A 315 12.15 7.23 -12.82
C SER A 315 13.44 7.03 -13.59
N LEU A 316 13.46 6.12 -14.57
CA LEU A 316 14.61 5.88 -15.46
C LEU A 316 14.56 6.72 -16.76
N THR A 317 13.60 7.64 -16.90
CA THR A 317 13.47 8.45 -18.12
C THR A 317 14.77 9.17 -18.54
N PRO A 318 15.55 9.79 -17.63
CA PRO A 318 16.81 10.40 -18.01
C PRO A 318 17.80 9.39 -18.61
N GLN A 319 17.97 8.24 -18.01
CA GLN A 319 18.85 7.17 -18.47
C GLN A 319 18.41 6.63 -19.83
N ILE A 320 17.10 6.35 -19.99
CA ILE A 320 16.52 5.83 -21.25
C ILE A 320 16.74 6.83 -22.39
N VAL A 321 16.47 8.12 -22.18
CA VAL A 321 16.62 9.15 -23.21
C VAL A 321 18.09 9.37 -23.61
N THR A 322 18.99 9.19 -22.67
CA THR A 322 20.44 9.37 -22.90
C THR A 322 21.15 8.07 -23.28
N ARG A 323 20.41 6.97 -23.50
CA ARG A 323 20.92 5.67 -23.96
C ARG A 323 21.90 5.00 -22.98
N TRP A 324 21.58 5.07 -21.69
CA TRP A 324 22.35 4.43 -20.62
C TRP A 324 22.46 2.91 -20.87
N GLU A 325 23.70 2.40 -20.85
CA GLU A 325 24.02 0.99 -21.08
C GLU A 325 23.58 0.40 -22.44
N GLU A 326 23.09 1.21 -23.37
CA GLU A 326 22.90 0.73 -24.72
C GLU A 326 24.27 0.42 -25.37
N PRO A 327 24.43 -0.73 -26.04
CA PRO A 327 25.70 -1.11 -26.62
C PRO A 327 26.12 -0.19 -27.79
N GLY A 328 27.43 0.01 -27.91
CA GLY A 328 28.04 0.80 -29.00
C GLY A 328 28.68 2.12 -28.54
N GLU A 329 29.76 2.46 -29.17
CA GLU A 329 30.57 3.69 -28.86
C GLU A 329 29.74 4.98 -29.04
N GLU A 330 28.85 5.01 -30.03
CA GLU A 330 27.97 6.16 -30.27
C GLU A 330 27.00 6.37 -29.11
N ASN A 331 26.36 5.31 -28.62
CA ASN A 331 25.42 5.38 -27.48
C ASN A 331 26.14 5.79 -26.20
N GLN A 332 27.35 5.27 -25.97
CA GLN A 332 28.17 5.67 -24.85
C GLN A 332 28.59 7.16 -24.94
N ALA A 333 28.92 7.63 -26.15
CA ALA A 333 29.25 9.05 -26.37
C ALA A 333 28.04 9.96 -26.10
N ILE A 334 26.81 9.54 -26.52
CA ILE A 334 25.57 10.27 -26.25
C ILE A 334 25.35 10.34 -24.74
N PHE A 335 25.42 9.21 -24.04
CA PHE A 335 25.24 9.16 -22.58
C PHE A 335 26.21 10.11 -21.88
N ASN A 336 27.50 10.00 -22.17
CA ASN A 336 28.54 10.82 -21.54
C ASN A 336 28.37 12.32 -21.81
N ALA A 337 27.80 12.69 -22.95
CA ALA A 337 27.58 14.09 -23.33
C ALA A 337 26.28 14.68 -22.76
N THR A 338 25.27 13.86 -22.43
CA THR A 338 23.92 14.32 -22.11
C THR A 338 23.42 13.91 -20.73
N PHE A 339 24.11 13.04 -20.01
CA PHE A 339 23.76 12.65 -18.63
C PHE A 339 24.88 13.10 -17.66
N PRO A 340 24.55 13.80 -16.56
CA PRO A 340 23.24 14.35 -16.19
C PRO A 340 22.66 15.37 -17.17
N MET A 341 21.35 15.39 -17.34
CA MET A 341 20.67 16.35 -18.21
C MET A 341 20.73 17.78 -17.64
N ASP A 342 20.49 18.81 -18.48
CA ASP A 342 20.57 20.21 -18.04
C ASP A 342 19.33 20.63 -17.22
N LEU A 343 18.13 20.28 -17.68
CA LEU A 343 16.90 20.87 -17.17
C LEU A 343 15.72 19.88 -17.15
N ARG A 344 14.98 19.90 -16.04
CA ARG A 344 13.74 19.17 -15.88
C ARG A 344 12.56 20.07 -15.49
N PRO A 345 11.64 20.39 -16.40
CA PRO A 345 10.37 21.04 -16.06
C PRO A 345 9.36 20.04 -15.53
N GLN A 346 8.65 20.39 -14.44
CA GLN A 346 7.56 19.58 -13.90
C GLN A 346 6.58 20.38 -13.03
N GLY A 347 5.44 19.78 -12.69
CA GLY A 347 4.51 20.31 -11.70
C GLY A 347 5.01 20.09 -10.26
N GLN A 348 4.66 21.01 -9.36
CA GLN A 348 5.00 20.89 -7.92
C GLN A 348 4.32 19.69 -7.24
N ASP A 349 3.23 19.19 -7.75
CA ASP A 349 2.44 18.09 -7.18
C ASP A 349 3.07 16.72 -7.40
N ILE A 350 4.07 16.60 -8.30
CA ILE A 350 4.82 15.38 -8.56
C ILE A 350 6.28 15.43 -8.04
N ILE A 351 6.63 16.38 -7.16
CA ILE A 351 7.93 16.40 -6.49
C ILE A 351 8.23 15.11 -5.76
N ARG A 352 7.26 14.63 -4.99
CA ARG A 352 7.40 13.42 -4.16
C ARG A 352 7.23 12.10 -4.92
N THR A 353 6.81 12.14 -6.15
CA THR A 353 6.67 10.96 -7.01
C THR A 353 7.73 10.96 -8.10
N TRP A 354 7.66 11.87 -9.07
CA TRP A 354 8.55 11.85 -10.20
C TRP A 354 9.95 12.43 -9.93
N LEU A 355 10.03 13.63 -9.31
CA LEU A 355 11.35 14.22 -9.02
C LEU A 355 12.12 13.32 -8.04
N PHE A 356 11.48 12.99 -6.91
CA PHE A 356 12.15 12.19 -5.88
C PHE A 356 12.57 10.82 -6.40
N SER A 357 11.67 10.06 -7.04
CA SER A 357 12.00 8.72 -7.53
C SER A 357 13.08 8.71 -8.62
N THR A 358 13.13 9.75 -9.47
CA THR A 358 14.19 9.88 -10.48
C THR A 358 15.53 10.23 -9.84
N MET A 359 15.54 11.09 -8.82
CA MET A 359 16.78 11.40 -8.07
C MET A 359 17.29 10.19 -7.29
N ASP A 360 16.40 9.43 -6.65
CA ASP A 360 16.73 8.20 -5.95
C ASP A 360 17.39 7.18 -6.90
N ARG A 361 16.74 6.91 -8.04
CA ARG A 361 17.26 5.98 -9.05
C ARG A 361 18.61 6.43 -9.61
N ALA A 362 18.76 7.70 -10.00
CA ALA A 362 20.03 8.20 -10.52
C ALA A 362 21.13 8.16 -9.45
N HIS A 363 20.79 8.40 -8.18
CA HIS A 363 21.74 8.27 -7.09
C HIS A 363 22.18 6.82 -6.86
N LEU A 364 21.25 5.87 -6.89
CA LEU A 364 21.55 4.45 -6.68
C LEU A 364 22.37 3.86 -7.84
N GLU A 365 21.99 4.14 -9.08
CA GLU A 365 22.61 3.58 -10.28
C GLU A 365 23.90 4.32 -10.68
N ASN A 366 23.82 5.64 -10.81
CA ASN A 366 24.89 6.46 -11.41
C ASN A 366 25.67 7.30 -10.39
N LYS A 367 25.27 7.31 -9.11
CA LYS A 367 25.90 8.12 -8.03
C LYS A 367 25.95 9.62 -8.30
N CYS A 368 25.01 10.15 -9.08
CA CYS A 368 24.94 11.56 -9.44
C CYS A 368 23.50 12.08 -9.49
N LEU A 369 23.32 13.36 -9.82
CA LEU A 369 22.01 13.94 -10.15
C LEU A 369 21.56 13.47 -11.54
N PRO A 370 20.23 13.31 -11.77
CA PRO A 370 19.72 13.02 -13.11
C PRO A 370 19.70 14.25 -14.03
N TRP A 371 19.68 15.46 -13.45
CA TRP A 371 19.74 16.77 -14.13
C TRP A 371 20.29 17.85 -13.20
N ALA A 372 20.85 18.91 -13.78
CA ALA A 372 21.44 20.01 -13.02
C ALA A 372 20.38 21.00 -12.48
N ASN A 373 19.27 21.17 -13.19
CA ASN A 373 18.22 22.14 -12.88
C ASN A 373 16.83 21.51 -12.93
N THR A 374 15.94 21.95 -12.04
CA THR A 374 14.51 21.61 -12.10
C THR A 374 13.65 22.87 -12.03
N THR A 375 12.70 23.01 -12.97
CA THR A 375 11.70 24.09 -12.92
C THR A 375 10.37 23.52 -12.46
N LEU A 376 9.77 24.17 -11.46
CA LEU A 376 8.57 23.71 -10.79
C LEU A 376 7.42 24.71 -10.97
N SER A 377 6.43 24.31 -11.78
CA SER A 377 5.24 25.15 -11.97
C SER A 377 4.27 24.99 -10.81
N ALA A 378 3.60 26.08 -10.43
CA ALA A 378 2.42 26.05 -9.59
C ALA A 378 1.27 25.36 -10.32
N GLY A 379 0.42 24.64 -9.58
CA GLY A 379 -0.81 24.09 -10.15
C GLY A 379 -1.75 25.22 -10.60
N SER A 380 -2.28 25.16 -11.84
CA SER A 380 -3.35 26.06 -12.22
C SER A 380 -4.65 25.65 -11.52
N SER A 381 -5.25 26.57 -10.78
CA SER A 381 -6.59 26.40 -10.21
C SER A 381 -7.60 27.15 -11.07
N ILE A 382 -8.65 26.46 -11.51
CA ILE A 382 -9.83 27.13 -12.02
C ILE A 382 -10.56 27.73 -10.81
N ARG A 383 -11.13 28.93 -10.95
CA ARG A 383 -11.83 29.70 -9.91
C ARG A 383 -12.99 28.98 -9.20
N THR A 384 -13.35 27.81 -9.64
CA THR A 384 -14.30 26.89 -8.99
C THR A 384 -13.53 25.72 -8.44
N THR A 385 -12.97 25.81 -7.27
CA THR A 385 -12.41 24.76 -6.38
C THR A 385 -12.14 23.33 -6.95
N ARG A 386 -12.24 23.12 -8.25
CA ARG A 386 -11.94 21.86 -8.94
C ARG A 386 -10.57 21.94 -9.59
N ARG A 387 -9.62 21.15 -9.12
CA ARG A 387 -8.36 20.91 -9.83
C ARG A 387 -8.66 20.34 -11.21
N CYS A 388 -7.97 20.83 -12.25
CA CYS A 388 -7.92 20.12 -13.53
C CYS A 388 -7.34 18.72 -13.28
N ARG A 389 -8.21 17.74 -13.24
CA ARG A 389 -7.83 16.34 -13.21
C ARG A 389 -8.20 15.73 -14.56
N SER A 390 -7.16 15.29 -15.28
CA SER A 390 -7.20 14.28 -16.32
C SER A 390 -7.97 14.59 -17.64
N PRO A 391 -7.65 13.94 -18.76
CA PRO A 391 -7.90 14.37 -20.15
C PRO A 391 -9.35 14.32 -20.65
N ARG A 392 -10.33 14.32 -19.77
CA ARG A 392 -11.75 14.51 -20.13
C ARG A 392 -12.29 15.92 -19.91
N ALA A 393 -11.45 16.84 -19.39
CA ALA A 393 -11.84 18.24 -19.31
C ALA A 393 -11.46 18.91 -20.64
N THR A 394 -12.45 19.26 -21.44
CA THR A 394 -12.30 20.19 -22.56
C THR A 394 -11.51 21.41 -22.08
N TRP A 395 -10.37 21.65 -22.72
CA TRP A 395 -9.48 22.76 -22.43
C TRP A 395 -10.22 24.09 -22.66
N SER A 396 -10.73 24.69 -21.62
CA SER A 396 -11.03 26.13 -21.61
C SER A 396 -10.11 26.80 -20.59
N CYS A 397 -8.90 27.07 -21.00
CA CYS A 397 -7.98 27.92 -20.25
C CYS A 397 -8.46 29.38 -20.42
N ARG A 398 -9.22 29.91 -19.46
CA ARG A 398 -9.43 31.35 -19.36
C ARG A 398 -8.27 31.91 -18.54
N THR A 399 -7.32 32.53 -19.23
CA THR A 399 -6.32 33.38 -18.61
C THR A 399 -7.03 34.51 -17.87
N SER A 400 -6.73 34.70 -16.59
CA SER A 400 -7.11 35.91 -15.85
C SER A 400 -6.48 37.12 -16.54
N ARG A 401 -7.30 38.04 -17.00
CA ARG A 401 -6.84 39.34 -17.48
C ARG A 401 -6.16 40.08 -16.33
N SER A 402 -4.83 40.16 -16.36
CA SER A 402 -4.16 41.32 -15.80
C SER A 402 -4.41 42.49 -16.77
N ASN A 403 -4.75 43.64 -16.25
CA ASN A 403 -4.95 44.88 -17.00
C ASN A 403 -3.61 45.33 -17.60
N SER A 404 -3.15 44.72 -18.67
CA SER A 404 -2.16 45.26 -19.59
C SER A 404 -2.50 44.76 -20.98
N SER A 405 -2.78 45.69 -21.83
CA SER A 405 -3.21 45.59 -23.19
C SER A 405 -2.25 44.86 -24.10
N ALA A 406 -2.42 43.53 -24.29
CA ALA A 406 -2.10 42.80 -25.53
C ALA A 406 -2.73 41.41 -25.48
N PRO A 407 -3.51 40.96 -26.46
CA PRO A 407 -4.05 39.62 -26.48
C PRO A 407 -2.96 38.64 -26.99
N THR A 408 -2.45 37.80 -26.11
CA THR A 408 -1.66 36.65 -26.54
C THR A 408 -2.60 35.67 -27.23
N ARG A 409 -2.47 35.54 -28.55
CA ARG A 409 -3.17 34.53 -29.35
C ARG A 409 -2.68 33.15 -28.91
N CYS A 410 -3.54 32.33 -28.31
CA CYS A 410 -3.34 30.88 -28.27
C CYS A 410 -3.41 30.36 -29.69
N VAL A 411 -2.29 29.88 -30.21
CA VAL A 411 -2.25 29.14 -31.47
C VAL A 411 -2.86 27.75 -31.19
N THR A 412 -4.06 27.52 -31.68
CA THR A 412 -4.64 26.19 -31.73
C THR A 412 -4.00 25.44 -32.88
N GLY A 413 -2.95 24.68 -32.57
CA GLY A 413 -2.47 23.62 -33.46
C GLY A 413 -3.47 22.45 -33.46
N PRO A 414 -3.56 21.66 -34.54
CA PRO A 414 -4.39 20.46 -34.54
C PRO A 414 -3.96 19.51 -33.43
N PRO A 415 -4.87 18.68 -32.87
CA PRO A 415 -4.51 17.76 -31.81
C PRO A 415 -3.38 16.83 -32.26
N PRO A 416 -2.39 16.55 -31.42
CA PRO A 416 -1.35 15.61 -31.76
C PRO A 416 -2.00 14.26 -32.07
N HIS A 417 -1.65 13.73 -33.22
CA HIS A 417 -2.08 12.40 -33.65
C HIS A 417 -1.72 11.39 -32.56
N VAL A 418 -2.72 10.71 -32.05
CA VAL A 418 -2.55 9.54 -31.20
C VAL A 418 -1.80 8.52 -32.04
N TRP A 419 -0.57 8.22 -31.69
CA TRP A 419 0.15 7.08 -32.23
C TRP A 419 -0.51 5.82 -31.72
N ALA A 420 -1.46 5.31 -32.51
CA ALA A 420 -1.95 3.95 -32.32
C ALA A 420 -0.83 2.99 -32.77
N TRP A 421 -0.25 2.30 -31.83
CA TRP A 421 0.67 1.21 -32.09
C TRP A 421 -0.18 0.03 -32.61
N THR A 422 -0.17 -0.20 -33.93
CA THR A 422 -0.71 -1.43 -34.52
C THR A 422 0.45 -2.42 -34.63
N PRO A 423 0.34 -3.62 -34.05
CA PRO A 423 1.34 -4.67 -34.26
C PRO A 423 1.32 -5.07 -35.75
N ARG A 424 2.43 -4.89 -36.44
CA ARG A 424 2.64 -5.48 -37.75
C ARG A 424 2.91 -6.98 -37.58
N THR A 425 1.93 -7.79 -37.93
CA THR A 425 2.13 -9.21 -38.21
C THR A 425 3.00 -9.33 -39.47
N THR A 426 4.28 -9.58 -39.28
CA THR A 426 5.15 -10.05 -40.38
C THR A 426 5.01 -11.56 -40.48
N LYS A 427 4.27 -12.02 -41.47
CA LYS A 427 4.37 -13.43 -41.94
C LYS A 427 5.75 -13.60 -42.55
N ALA A 428 6.59 -14.43 -41.94
CA ALA A 428 7.78 -14.95 -42.57
C ALA A 428 7.41 -15.92 -43.67
N ARG A 429 8.10 -15.83 -44.78
CA ARG A 429 8.32 -16.90 -45.75
C ARG A 429 9.68 -17.52 -45.47
#